data_8bb9999d60006d0617ce19d2c0b3a71a
#
_entry.id   8bb9999d60006d0617ce19d2c0b3a71a
#
_cell.length_a   1.000
_cell.length_b   1.000
_cell.length_c   1.000
_cell.angle_alpha   90.00
_cell.angle_beta   90.00
_cell.angle_gamma   90.00
#
_symmetry.space_group_name_H-M   'P 1'
#
loop_
_entity.id
_entity.type
_entity.pdbx_description
1 polymer ?
#
loop_
_entity_poly.entity_id
_entity_poly.type
_entity_poly.pdbx_seq_one_letter_code
_entity_poly.pdbx_strand_id
1 'polypeptide(L)'
;GSGGGSPTSPSGPPGAGSTNATILNTTYLSGSHAYDDLYIGCGIVSPCGSIVATGDLILTVNTLTVAIGGSIIAQDNGTNSQGVGTSAQLSSSWRGDGAGGAGHYGSGGDGGGTTSNGGSSYGVGNETGSNGGAVYDNAGNLVSASGQGGGRIIIYADTIVIYGTVSASGYDGDPGYRNNNGSGTGGPGAGGGSGGSIVMRANSVTIGVSSGVAGSVLAQGGSGGDGADGDCLPGTPCLFMYDGGD
;
A
#
# COMPACT_ATOMS: atom_id res chain seq x y z
N GLY A 1 21.04 43.15 17.52
CA GLY A 1 21.76 41.92 17.58
C GLY A 1 20.80 40.78 17.36
N SER A 2 20.71 40.27 16.12
CA SER A 2 19.92 39.09 15.75
C SER A 2 20.79 37.84 15.98
N GLY A 3 20.56 37.12 17.08
CA GLY A 3 21.15 35.80 17.32
C GLY A 3 20.51 34.78 16.39
N GLY A 4 21.22 34.46 15.30
CA GLY A 4 20.92 33.30 14.49
C GLY A 4 21.32 32.05 15.25
N GLY A 5 20.36 31.30 15.83
CA GLY A 5 20.58 29.97 16.34
C GLY A 5 20.89 29.04 15.17
N SER A 6 22.10 28.49 15.13
CA SER A 6 22.42 27.39 14.23
C SER A 6 21.43 26.25 14.47
N PRO A 7 20.91 25.62 13.40
CA PRO A 7 20.11 24.41 13.57
C PRO A 7 20.98 23.38 14.28
N THR A 8 20.56 22.93 15.45
CA THR A 8 21.19 21.78 16.14
C THR A 8 21.07 20.59 15.23
N SER A 9 22.22 20.01 14.85
CA SER A 9 22.27 18.72 14.18
C SER A 9 21.39 17.74 14.96
N PRO A 10 20.54 16.94 14.29
CA PRO A 10 19.78 15.92 14.98
C PRO A 10 20.79 15.05 15.75
N SER A 11 20.51 14.83 17.04
CA SER A 11 21.25 13.86 17.85
C SER A 11 21.28 12.53 17.09
N GLY A 12 22.47 11.97 16.91
CA GLY A 12 22.63 10.70 16.21
C GLY A 12 21.65 9.63 16.71
N PRO A 13 21.42 8.57 15.91
CA PRO A 13 20.46 7.54 16.26
C PRO A 13 20.72 7.01 17.67
N PRO A 14 19.67 6.74 18.46
CA PRO A 14 19.84 6.09 19.77
C PRO A 14 20.61 4.80 19.54
N GLY A 15 21.68 4.57 20.28
CA GLY A 15 22.70 3.54 20.06
C GLY A 15 22.14 2.25 19.44
N ALA A 16 22.67 1.90 18.28
CA ALA A 16 22.27 0.71 17.53
C ALA A 16 22.49 -0.55 18.40
N GLY A 17 21.72 -1.59 18.12
CA GLY A 17 21.90 -2.88 18.79
C GLY A 17 23.30 -3.45 18.53
N SER A 18 23.78 -4.31 19.38
CA SER A 18 25.13 -4.88 19.29
C SER A 18 25.24 -6.11 18.38
N THR A 19 24.35 -6.25 17.38
CA THR A 19 24.31 -7.45 16.54
C THR A 19 24.11 -7.09 15.07
N ASN A 20 24.96 -7.69 14.23
CA ASN A 20 24.74 -7.70 12.78
C ASN A 20 23.67 -8.74 12.43
N ALA A 21 22.78 -8.38 11.53
CA ALA A 21 21.73 -9.28 11.06
C ALA A 21 21.76 -9.42 9.53
N THR A 22 21.54 -10.64 9.07
CA THR A 22 21.41 -10.95 7.64
C THR A 22 20.11 -11.68 7.41
N ILE A 23 19.25 -11.09 6.59
CA ILE A 23 17.93 -11.63 6.21
C ILE A 23 18.04 -12.19 4.80
N LEU A 24 17.96 -13.50 4.67
CA LEU A 24 18.03 -14.24 3.39
C LEU A 24 16.72 -14.98 3.07
N ASN A 25 15.73 -14.88 3.95
CA ASN A 25 14.39 -15.46 3.79
C ASN A 25 13.34 -14.46 4.25
N THR A 26 12.07 -14.77 4.03
CA THR A 26 10.98 -13.93 4.53
C THR A 26 10.94 -13.95 6.05
N THR A 27 10.97 -12.77 6.63
CA THR A 27 10.91 -12.54 8.08
C THR A 27 9.80 -11.55 8.37
N TYR A 28 8.92 -11.87 9.31
CA TYR A 28 7.80 -11.01 9.72
C TYR A 28 8.22 -10.21 10.96
N LEU A 29 8.13 -8.90 10.88
CA LEU A 29 8.52 -7.98 11.96
C LEU A 29 7.43 -6.94 12.22
N SER A 30 7.35 -6.48 13.46
CA SER A 30 6.54 -5.31 13.86
C SER A 30 7.18 -4.60 15.04
N GLY A 31 6.91 -3.31 15.20
CA GLY A 31 7.49 -2.50 16.27
C GLY A 31 8.92 -2.09 15.99
N SER A 32 9.71 -1.91 17.04
CA SER A 32 11.06 -1.33 16.96
C SER A 32 12.13 -2.41 17.05
N HIS A 33 13.05 -2.39 16.10
CA HIS A 33 14.19 -3.30 16.02
C HIS A 33 15.49 -2.51 15.86
N ALA A 34 16.54 -2.94 16.53
CA ALA A 34 17.84 -2.30 16.49
C ALA A 34 18.95 -3.31 16.10
N TYR A 35 19.79 -2.92 15.15
CA TYR A 35 20.93 -3.70 14.68
C TYR A 35 22.15 -2.79 14.48
N ASP A 36 23.36 -3.34 14.47
CA ASP A 36 24.53 -2.60 13.98
C ASP A 36 24.45 -2.52 12.45
N ASP A 37 24.59 -3.64 11.77
CA ASP A 37 24.42 -3.72 10.32
C ASP A 37 23.28 -4.67 10.00
N LEU A 38 22.37 -4.23 9.13
CA LEU A 38 21.27 -5.03 8.62
C LEU A 38 21.40 -5.20 7.11
N TYR A 39 21.61 -6.44 6.69
CA TYR A 39 21.64 -6.83 5.28
C TYR A 39 20.41 -7.64 4.91
N ILE A 40 19.74 -7.24 3.85
CA ILE A 40 18.57 -7.92 3.30
C ILE A 40 18.86 -8.21 1.83
N GLY A 41 18.89 -9.48 1.45
CA GLY A 41 19.28 -9.83 0.08
C GLY A 41 19.14 -11.31 -0.23
N CYS A 42 19.65 -11.71 -1.39
CA CYS A 42 19.61 -13.10 -1.81
C CYS A 42 20.79 -13.88 -1.25
N GLY A 43 20.52 -15.08 -0.75
CA GLY A 43 21.53 -16.09 -0.51
C GLY A 43 22.01 -16.76 -1.81
N ILE A 44 22.82 -17.81 -1.69
CA ILE A 44 23.27 -18.60 -2.84
C ILE A 44 22.10 -19.33 -3.52
N VAL A 45 21.01 -19.52 -2.79
CA VAL A 45 19.77 -20.21 -3.26
C VAL A 45 18.58 -19.27 -3.03
N SER A 46 17.75 -19.06 -4.06
CA SER A 46 16.47 -18.36 -3.98
C SER A 46 15.52 -19.09 -2.99
N PRO A 47 14.65 -18.38 -2.21
CA PRO A 47 14.22 -17.01 -2.38
C PRO A 47 15.14 -15.98 -1.73
N CYS A 48 15.01 -14.71 -2.15
CA CYS A 48 15.72 -13.60 -1.53
C CYS A 48 15.09 -13.19 -0.19
N GLY A 49 15.86 -12.55 0.66
CA GLY A 49 15.39 -12.05 1.95
C GLY A 49 14.34 -10.95 1.80
N SER A 50 13.33 -11.01 2.63
CA SER A 50 12.29 -10.00 2.72
C SER A 50 11.92 -9.77 4.18
N ILE A 51 11.78 -8.51 4.57
CA ILE A 51 11.08 -8.13 5.80
C ILE A 51 9.66 -7.76 5.40
N VAL A 52 8.68 -8.48 5.98
CA VAL A 52 7.26 -8.15 5.86
C VAL A 52 6.81 -7.57 7.20
N ALA A 53 6.46 -6.30 7.17
CA ALA A 53 5.94 -5.63 8.36
C ALA A 53 4.50 -6.08 8.61
N THR A 54 4.22 -6.54 9.83
CA THR A 54 2.86 -6.93 10.29
C THR A 54 2.21 -5.84 11.15
N GLY A 55 2.71 -4.62 11.07
CA GLY A 55 2.29 -3.41 11.76
C GLY A 55 3.31 -2.31 11.45
N ASP A 56 3.35 -1.27 12.28
CA ASP A 56 4.39 -0.26 12.17
C ASP A 56 5.77 -0.90 12.31
N LEU A 57 6.68 -0.59 11.40
CA LEU A 57 8.06 -1.07 11.44
C LEU A 57 9.02 0.10 11.67
N ILE A 58 9.80 0.03 12.74
CA ILE A 58 10.82 1.02 13.06
C ILE A 58 12.18 0.30 13.13
N LEU A 59 13.09 0.66 12.24
CA LEU A 59 14.45 0.13 12.20
C LEU A 59 15.44 1.19 12.67
N THR A 60 16.29 0.83 13.61
CA THR A 60 17.43 1.65 14.05
C THR A 60 18.71 0.87 13.77
N VAL A 61 19.54 1.35 12.85
CA VAL A 61 20.72 0.61 12.39
C VAL A 61 21.89 1.56 12.15
N ASN A 62 23.13 1.08 12.18
CA ASN A 62 24.27 1.86 11.69
C ASN A 62 24.26 1.81 10.15
N THR A 63 24.22 0.61 9.57
CA THR A 63 24.15 0.44 8.11
C THR A 63 22.96 -0.45 7.73
N LEU A 64 22.08 0.07 6.85
CA LEU A 64 21.08 -0.73 6.19
C LEU A 64 21.49 -0.97 4.74
N THR A 65 21.52 -2.23 4.33
CA THR A 65 21.68 -2.62 2.92
C THR A 65 20.50 -3.48 2.48
N VAL A 66 19.71 -2.97 1.55
CA VAL A 66 18.69 -3.75 0.82
C VAL A 66 19.28 -4.06 -0.55
N ALA A 67 19.82 -5.27 -0.71
CA ALA A 67 20.49 -5.71 -1.93
C ALA A 67 19.47 -6.06 -3.04
N ILE A 68 19.96 -6.32 -4.25
CA ILE A 68 19.13 -6.76 -5.37
C ILE A 68 18.31 -7.98 -4.97
N GLY A 69 17.00 -7.93 -5.23
CA GLY A 69 16.05 -8.97 -4.86
C GLY A 69 15.62 -8.95 -3.38
N GLY A 70 16.35 -8.24 -2.51
CA GLY A 70 15.91 -8.00 -1.13
C GLY A 70 14.76 -7.00 -1.06
N SER A 71 13.92 -7.11 -0.02
CA SER A 71 12.80 -6.18 0.14
C SER A 71 12.42 -5.91 1.60
N ILE A 72 11.86 -4.72 1.83
CA ILE A 72 11.12 -4.35 3.04
C ILE A 72 9.73 -3.94 2.60
N ILE A 73 8.71 -4.62 3.08
CA ILE A 73 7.33 -4.46 2.60
C ILE A 73 6.40 -4.23 3.80
N ALA A 74 5.63 -3.15 3.76
CA ALA A 74 4.59 -2.84 4.74
C ALA A 74 3.26 -2.64 3.99
N GLN A 75 2.71 -3.73 3.49
CA GLN A 75 1.40 -3.81 2.85
C GLN A 75 0.40 -4.38 3.84
N ASP A 76 -0.90 -4.20 3.62
CA ASP A 76 -2.00 -4.68 4.48
C ASP A 76 -2.00 -4.15 5.93
N ASN A 77 -1.26 -3.09 6.20
CA ASN A 77 -1.15 -2.51 7.53
C ASN A 77 -1.78 -1.11 7.63
N GLY A 78 -2.51 -0.69 6.61
CA GLY A 78 -3.25 0.55 6.62
C GLY A 78 -4.43 0.44 7.58
N THR A 79 -4.28 1.00 8.78
CA THR A 79 -5.31 0.98 9.82
C THR A 79 -5.94 2.35 10.04
N ASN A 80 -5.60 3.34 9.21
CA ASN A 80 -6.11 4.67 9.39
C ASN A 80 -7.59 4.73 8.97
N SER A 81 -8.42 5.24 9.87
CA SER A 81 -9.85 5.47 9.63
C SER A 81 -10.14 6.77 8.87
N GLN A 82 -9.15 7.64 8.69
CA GLN A 82 -9.25 8.85 7.89
C GLN A 82 -9.00 8.51 6.42
N GLY A 83 -9.69 9.20 5.54
CA GLY A 83 -9.49 9.01 4.11
C GLY A 83 -9.97 7.66 3.54
N VAL A 84 -10.79 6.93 4.28
CA VAL A 84 -11.41 5.69 3.78
C VAL A 84 -12.35 6.03 2.62
N GLY A 85 -12.25 5.27 1.52
CA GLY A 85 -13.16 5.41 0.40
C GLY A 85 -14.59 4.99 0.76
N THR A 86 -15.57 5.62 0.16
CA THR A 86 -16.98 5.29 0.40
C THR A 86 -17.32 3.91 -0.18
N SER A 87 -17.87 3.04 0.64
CA SER A 87 -18.38 1.74 0.19
C SER A 87 -19.62 1.90 -0.65
N ALA A 88 -19.78 1.01 -1.64
CA ALA A 88 -20.96 0.95 -2.49
C ALA A 88 -21.90 -0.18 -2.08
N GLN A 89 -23.21 0.00 -2.34
CA GLN A 89 -24.21 -1.03 -2.11
C GLN A 89 -24.93 -1.32 -3.42
N LEU A 90 -25.02 -2.60 -3.78
CA LEU A 90 -25.73 -3.03 -4.96
C LEU A 90 -27.24 -2.95 -4.74
N SER A 91 -27.95 -2.57 -5.78
CA SER A 91 -29.40 -2.72 -5.82
C SER A 91 -29.83 -4.20 -5.97
N SER A 92 -31.11 -4.49 -5.80
CA SER A 92 -31.64 -5.84 -6.03
C SER A 92 -31.40 -6.36 -7.46
N SER A 93 -31.12 -5.47 -8.41
CA SER A 93 -30.75 -5.80 -9.80
C SER A 93 -29.25 -5.92 -10.02
N TRP A 94 -28.45 -5.99 -8.98
CA TRP A 94 -26.97 -6.04 -9.03
C TRP A 94 -26.32 -4.85 -9.74
N ARG A 95 -27.03 -3.74 -9.81
CA ARG A 95 -26.50 -2.47 -10.31
C ARG A 95 -26.17 -1.57 -9.14
N GLY A 96 -25.06 -0.90 -9.21
CA GLY A 96 -24.64 0.07 -8.21
C GLY A 96 -23.45 0.87 -8.72
N ASP A 97 -23.17 1.93 -8.01
CA ASP A 97 -21.97 2.72 -8.24
C ASP A 97 -20.74 1.90 -7.78
N GLY A 98 -19.58 2.12 -8.41
CA GLY A 98 -18.30 1.57 -7.92
C GLY A 98 -17.95 2.17 -6.57
N ALA A 99 -17.16 1.48 -5.76
CA ALA A 99 -16.71 2.02 -4.48
C ALA A 99 -15.55 3.00 -4.67
N GLY A 100 -15.47 4.03 -3.81
CA GLY A 100 -14.44 5.05 -3.87
C GLY A 100 -13.07 4.56 -3.41
N GLY A 101 -12.00 5.05 -4.02
CA GLY A 101 -10.62 4.80 -3.61
C GLY A 101 -10.28 5.51 -2.29
N ALA A 102 -9.24 5.04 -1.61
CA ALA A 102 -8.76 5.66 -0.38
C ALA A 102 -7.92 6.92 -0.66
N GLY A 103 -8.03 7.93 0.21
CA GLY A 103 -7.14 9.08 0.23
C GLY A 103 -6.00 8.93 1.24
N HIS A 104 -4.93 9.70 1.06
CA HIS A 104 -3.86 9.91 2.05
C HIS A 104 -3.32 11.33 1.89
N TYR A 105 -2.20 11.56 1.20
CA TYR A 105 -1.73 12.90 0.85
C TYR A 105 -2.59 13.57 -0.22
N GLY A 106 -3.21 12.78 -1.11
CA GLY A 106 -4.22 13.21 -2.06
C GLY A 106 -5.58 12.62 -1.70
N SER A 107 -6.64 13.15 -2.26
CA SER A 107 -7.96 12.53 -2.21
C SER A 107 -7.95 11.25 -3.05
N GLY A 108 -8.67 10.23 -2.60
CA GLY A 108 -8.96 9.05 -3.42
C GLY A 108 -9.84 9.38 -4.62
N GLY A 109 -9.78 8.55 -5.65
CA GLY A 109 -10.68 8.65 -6.80
C GLY A 109 -12.12 8.31 -6.41
N ASP A 110 -13.08 9.00 -7.01
CA ASP A 110 -14.49 8.65 -6.85
C ASP A 110 -14.78 7.32 -7.56
N GLY A 111 -15.65 6.51 -6.97
CA GLY A 111 -16.20 5.35 -7.65
C GLY A 111 -17.09 5.73 -8.81
N GLY A 112 -17.30 4.84 -9.78
CA GLY A 112 -18.23 5.07 -10.88
C GLY A 112 -19.65 5.28 -10.34
N GLY A 113 -20.29 6.40 -10.69
CA GLY A 113 -21.62 6.76 -10.24
C GLY A 113 -21.68 8.06 -9.44
N THR A 114 -22.78 8.28 -8.71
CA THR A 114 -23.06 9.58 -8.06
C THR A 114 -22.91 9.58 -6.53
N THR A 115 -22.72 8.42 -5.92
CA THR A 115 -22.82 8.26 -4.45
C THR A 115 -21.53 7.79 -3.78
N SER A 116 -20.57 7.30 -4.54
CA SER A 116 -19.32 6.71 -4.01
C SER A 116 -18.16 7.68 -4.15
N ASN A 117 -17.99 8.53 -3.14
CA ASN A 117 -16.88 9.48 -3.12
C ASN A 117 -15.56 8.81 -2.73
N GLY A 118 -14.48 9.27 -3.30
CA GLY A 118 -13.15 8.96 -2.83
C GLY A 118 -12.90 9.46 -1.40
N GLY A 119 -11.98 8.82 -0.71
CA GLY A 119 -11.57 9.23 0.63
C GLY A 119 -10.91 10.60 0.64
N SER A 120 -11.16 11.39 1.66
CA SER A 120 -10.54 12.71 1.82
C SER A 120 -9.04 12.59 2.03
N SER A 121 -8.28 13.58 1.56
CA SER A 121 -6.85 13.67 1.91
C SER A 121 -6.66 13.90 3.40
N TYR A 122 -5.63 13.27 3.96
CA TYR A 122 -5.20 13.42 5.35
C TYR A 122 -3.69 13.21 5.44
N GLY A 123 -3.14 13.37 6.64
CA GLY A 123 -1.76 13.02 6.93
C GLY A 123 -0.77 14.17 6.79
N VAL A 124 0.31 14.05 7.54
CA VAL A 124 1.45 14.98 7.59
C VAL A 124 2.79 14.27 7.32
N GLY A 125 2.76 13.02 6.87
CA GLY A 125 3.95 12.31 6.40
C GLY A 125 4.44 11.16 7.25
N ASN A 126 3.67 10.70 8.20
CA ASN A 126 4.10 9.63 9.10
C ASN A 126 2.93 8.75 9.55
N GLU A 127 1.93 8.61 8.72
CA GLU A 127 0.75 7.80 9.00
C GLU A 127 0.71 6.56 8.09
N THR A 128 -0.07 5.57 8.50
CA THR A 128 -0.46 4.45 7.65
C THR A 128 -1.49 4.90 6.62
N GLY A 129 -1.57 4.20 5.51
CA GLY A 129 -2.64 4.39 4.53
C GLY A 129 -4.00 3.96 5.07
N SER A 130 -5.04 4.25 4.32
CA SER A 130 -6.42 3.86 4.60
C SER A 130 -6.95 2.92 3.51
N ASN A 131 -8.02 2.21 3.84
CA ASN A 131 -8.65 1.26 2.93
C ASN A 131 -9.56 1.97 1.92
N GLY A 132 -9.68 1.41 0.73
CA GLY A 132 -10.71 1.79 -0.23
C GLY A 132 -12.11 1.42 0.28
N GLY A 133 -13.12 1.78 -0.49
CA GLY A 133 -14.50 1.34 -0.25
C GLY A 133 -14.72 -0.09 -0.73
N ALA A 134 -15.49 -0.87 0.01
CA ALA A 134 -15.92 -2.21 -0.39
C ALA A 134 -17.28 -2.18 -1.08
N VAL A 135 -17.64 -3.24 -1.79
CA VAL A 135 -18.95 -3.40 -2.40
C VAL A 135 -19.76 -4.47 -1.66
N TYR A 136 -20.98 -4.12 -1.29
CA TYR A 136 -21.91 -5.02 -0.59
C TYR A 136 -23.17 -5.26 -1.42
N ASP A 137 -23.80 -6.42 -1.27
CA ASP A 137 -25.12 -6.68 -1.83
C ASP A 137 -26.23 -5.96 -1.01
N ASN A 138 -27.46 -6.04 -1.47
CA ASN A 138 -28.60 -5.43 -0.77
C ASN A 138 -28.96 -6.11 0.56
N ALA A 139 -28.40 -7.27 0.85
CA ALA A 139 -28.50 -7.96 2.13
C ALA A 139 -27.35 -7.61 3.08
N GLY A 140 -26.37 -6.82 2.63
CA GLY A 140 -25.18 -6.41 3.40
C GLY A 140 -24.05 -7.43 3.36
N ASN A 141 -24.09 -8.45 2.48
CA ASN A 141 -22.96 -9.35 2.32
C ASN A 141 -21.86 -8.71 1.45
N LEU A 142 -20.60 -8.95 1.80
CA LEU A 142 -19.45 -8.49 1.04
C LEU A 142 -19.42 -9.17 -0.34
N VAL A 143 -19.33 -8.38 -1.40
CA VAL A 143 -19.26 -8.83 -2.80
C VAL A 143 -17.86 -8.63 -3.37
N SER A 144 -17.27 -7.45 -3.18
CA SER A 144 -15.91 -7.14 -3.60
C SER A 144 -15.19 -6.43 -2.46
N ALA A 145 -14.03 -6.98 -2.06
CA ALA A 145 -13.27 -6.44 -0.95
C ALA A 145 -12.47 -5.21 -1.37
N SER A 146 -12.40 -4.22 -0.51
CA SER A 146 -11.57 -3.03 -0.73
C SER A 146 -10.09 -3.36 -0.71
N GLY A 147 -9.31 -2.63 -1.49
CA GLY A 147 -7.86 -2.60 -1.33
C GLY A 147 -7.49 -2.06 0.06
N GLN A 148 -6.55 -2.73 0.72
CA GLN A 148 -6.04 -2.29 2.01
C GLN A 148 -4.98 -1.22 1.84
N GLY A 149 -4.87 -0.30 2.80
CA GLY A 149 -3.86 0.74 2.80
C GLY A 149 -2.45 0.20 3.07
N GLY A 150 -1.44 0.94 2.60
CA GLY A 150 -0.04 0.67 2.92
C GLY A 150 0.29 0.95 4.38
N GLY A 151 1.28 0.25 4.92
CA GLY A 151 1.73 0.39 6.29
C GLY A 151 2.70 1.57 6.48
N ARG A 152 3.40 1.56 7.61
CA ARG A 152 4.39 2.57 7.97
C ARG A 152 5.76 1.94 8.20
N ILE A 153 6.79 2.49 7.53
CA ILE A 153 8.18 2.12 7.69
C ILE A 153 8.96 3.36 8.12
N ILE A 154 9.67 3.27 9.25
CA ILE A 154 10.59 4.32 9.72
C ILE A 154 11.97 3.72 9.86
N ILE A 155 12.96 4.34 9.24
CA ILE A 155 14.36 3.90 9.26
C ILE A 155 15.23 5.03 9.79
N TYR A 156 15.92 4.76 10.88
CA TYR A 156 16.99 5.60 11.42
C TYR A 156 18.33 4.89 11.19
N ALA A 157 19.25 5.52 10.48
CA ALA A 157 20.53 4.91 10.16
C ALA A 157 21.66 5.96 10.06
N ASP A 158 22.91 5.52 10.10
CA ASP A 158 24.01 6.34 9.60
C ASP A 158 24.09 6.25 8.07
N THR A 159 23.95 5.05 7.53
CA THR A 159 24.01 4.81 6.08
C THR A 159 22.86 3.89 5.63
N ILE A 160 22.19 4.30 4.56
CA ILE A 160 21.14 3.49 3.89
C ILE A 160 21.55 3.27 2.43
N VAL A 161 21.59 2.00 2.01
CA VAL A 161 21.88 1.59 0.62
C VAL A 161 20.75 0.69 0.13
N ILE A 162 20.05 1.12 -0.93
CA ILE A 162 18.91 0.40 -1.49
C ILE A 162 19.17 0.09 -2.96
N TYR A 163 19.37 -1.18 -3.27
CA TYR A 163 19.39 -1.77 -4.61
C TYR A 163 18.19 -2.70 -4.84
N GLY A 164 17.44 -3.00 -3.80
CA GLY A 164 16.21 -3.78 -3.81
C GLY A 164 14.98 -2.88 -3.69
N THR A 165 13.96 -3.34 -2.95
CA THR A 165 12.69 -2.64 -2.83
C THR A 165 12.35 -2.31 -1.38
N VAL A 166 11.92 -1.07 -1.12
CA VAL A 166 11.25 -0.67 0.12
C VAL A 166 9.86 -0.17 -0.26
N SER A 167 8.81 -0.84 0.22
CA SER A 167 7.44 -0.54 -0.20
C SER A 167 6.47 -0.43 0.98
N ALA A 168 5.69 0.65 0.96
CA ALA A 168 4.52 0.86 1.81
C ALA A 168 3.29 1.16 0.93
N SER A 169 3.15 0.44 -0.19
CA SER A 169 2.05 0.64 -1.12
C SER A 169 0.76 0.00 -0.62
N GLY A 170 -0.36 0.60 -0.99
CA GLY A 170 -1.68 -0.02 -0.80
C GLY A 170 -1.96 -1.11 -1.83
N TYR A 171 -2.98 -1.89 -1.57
CA TYR A 171 -3.48 -2.94 -2.48
C TYR A 171 -4.56 -2.43 -3.39
N ASP A 172 -4.68 -3.08 -4.53
CA ASP A 172 -5.79 -2.87 -5.45
C ASP A 172 -7.11 -3.35 -4.81
N GLY A 173 -8.22 -2.75 -5.22
CA GLY A 173 -9.54 -3.26 -4.89
C GLY A 173 -9.87 -4.51 -5.69
N ASP A 174 -10.70 -5.39 -5.12
CA ASP A 174 -11.15 -6.58 -5.84
C ASP A 174 -12.03 -6.18 -7.02
N PRO A 175 -11.95 -6.92 -8.14
CA PRO A 175 -12.84 -6.71 -9.29
C PRO A 175 -14.29 -6.98 -8.91
N GLY A 176 -15.20 -6.44 -9.71
CA GLY A 176 -16.63 -6.66 -9.59
C GLY A 176 -17.01 -8.13 -9.74
N TYR A 177 -18.06 -8.53 -9.05
CA TYR A 177 -18.57 -9.90 -9.11
C TYR A 177 -19.55 -10.10 -10.27
N ARG A 178 -19.37 -11.18 -11.01
CA ARG A 178 -20.29 -11.61 -12.05
C ARG A 178 -21.40 -12.45 -11.43
N ASN A 179 -22.67 -11.99 -11.55
CA ASN A 179 -23.80 -12.77 -11.09
C ASN A 179 -24.22 -13.81 -12.15
N ASN A 180 -23.92 -15.07 -11.88
CA ASN A 180 -24.26 -16.19 -12.76
C ASN A 180 -25.75 -16.61 -12.71
N ASN A 181 -26.63 -15.84 -12.07
CA ASN A 181 -28.06 -16.14 -11.95
C ASN A 181 -28.87 -15.81 -13.22
N GLY A 182 -28.21 -15.64 -14.38
CA GLY A 182 -28.89 -15.45 -15.66
C GLY A 182 -29.49 -14.04 -15.87
N SER A 183 -29.21 -13.09 -14.95
CA SER A 183 -29.69 -11.70 -15.08
C SER A 183 -28.75 -10.84 -15.95
N GLY A 184 -27.61 -11.36 -16.36
CA GLY A 184 -26.69 -10.69 -17.27
C GLY A 184 -26.06 -9.40 -16.76
N THR A 185 -26.11 -9.12 -15.45
CA THR A 185 -25.56 -7.89 -14.87
C THR A 185 -24.26 -8.17 -14.15
N GLY A 186 -23.19 -7.47 -14.51
CA GLY A 186 -21.95 -7.39 -13.75
C GLY A 186 -22.08 -6.38 -12.61
N GLY A 187 -21.39 -6.62 -11.51
CA GLY A 187 -21.27 -5.70 -10.38
C GLY A 187 -20.05 -4.79 -10.51
N PRO A 188 -20.03 -3.65 -9.85
CA PRO A 188 -18.89 -2.75 -9.81
C PRO A 188 -17.73 -3.32 -8.99
N GLY A 189 -16.52 -2.88 -9.27
CA GLY A 189 -15.33 -3.18 -8.49
C GLY A 189 -15.24 -2.37 -7.20
N ALA A 190 -14.38 -2.82 -6.30
CA ALA A 190 -14.08 -2.15 -5.05
C ALA A 190 -12.99 -1.10 -5.23
N GLY A 191 -12.90 -0.14 -4.31
CA GLY A 191 -11.88 0.89 -4.34
C GLY A 191 -10.50 0.39 -3.87
N GLY A 192 -9.44 0.90 -4.46
CA GLY A 192 -8.06 0.62 -4.03
C GLY A 192 -7.70 1.31 -2.71
N GLY A 193 -6.76 0.74 -1.98
CA GLY A 193 -6.21 1.32 -0.77
C GLY A 193 -5.17 2.42 -1.06
N SER A 194 -4.98 3.35 -0.16
CA SER A 194 -3.94 4.36 -0.33
C SER A 194 -2.56 3.83 0.05
N GLY A 195 -1.50 4.45 -0.50
CA GLY A 195 -0.15 4.24 0.00
C GLY A 195 -0.01 4.66 1.46
N GLY A 196 0.94 4.05 2.15
CA GLY A 196 1.34 4.41 3.50
C GLY A 196 2.51 5.39 3.52
N SER A 197 3.39 5.28 4.53
CA SER A 197 4.52 6.19 4.72
C SER A 197 5.86 5.46 4.85
N ILE A 198 6.89 6.01 4.20
CA ILE A 198 8.28 5.59 4.36
C ILE A 198 9.10 6.80 4.80
N VAL A 199 9.63 6.75 6.02
CA VAL A 199 10.45 7.81 6.58
C VAL A 199 11.88 7.28 6.77
N MET A 200 12.83 7.90 6.07
CA MET A 200 14.26 7.59 6.18
C MET A 200 15.00 8.79 6.77
N ARG A 201 15.72 8.56 7.86
CA ARG A 201 16.58 9.56 8.51
C ARG A 201 17.97 8.98 8.61
N ALA A 202 18.89 9.47 7.80
CA ALA A 202 20.26 8.99 7.76
C ALA A 202 21.23 10.11 7.39
N ASN A 203 22.53 9.91 7.71
CA ASN A 203 23.58 10.79 7.24
C ASN A 203 23.85 10.60 5.75
N SER A 204 23.65 9.38 5.24
CA SER A 204 23.80 9.05 3.82
C SER A 204 22.69 8.11 3.37
N VAL A 205 22.05 8.44 2.23
CA VAL A 205 21.05 7.57 1.58
C VAL A 205 21.44 7.41 0.12
N THR A 206 21.61 6.16 -0.29
CA THR A 206 21.86 5.78 -1.70
C THR A 206 20.75 4.87 -2.18
N ILE A 207 20.00 5.34 -3.18
CA ILE A 207 19.06 4.52 -3.95
C ILE A 207 19.69 4.40 -5.34
N GLY A 208 20.21 3.23 -5.65
CA GLY A 208 21.11 3.07 -6.78
C GLY A 208 20.71 1.99 -7.76
N VAL A 209 21.50 1.89 -8.82
CA VAL A 209 21.44 0.80 -9.81
C VAL A 209 22.61 -0.12 -9.56
N SER A 210 22.34 -1.41 -9.40
CA SER A 210 23.38 -2.43 -9.32
C SER A 210 23.05 -3.53 -10.33
N SER A 211 24.02 -3.89 -11.15
CA SER A 211 23.85 -4.91 -12.22
C SER A 211 22.66 -4.66 -13.15
N GLY A 212 22.31 -3.39 -13.43
CA GLY A 212 21.19 -3.02 -14.29
C GLY A 212 19.81 -3.04 -13.61
N VAL A 213 19.72 -3.39 -12.33
CA VAL A 213 18.49 -3.36 -11.53
C VAL A 213 18.49 -2.11 -10.67
N ALA A 214 17.44 -1.31 -10.76
CA ALA A 214 17.28 -0.10 -9.96
C ALA A 214 16.65 -0.42 -8.62
N GLY A 215 17.20 0.15 -7.54
CA GLY A 215 16.55 0.18 -6.24
C GLY A 215 15.27 1.02 -6.29
N SER A 216 14.26 0.66 -5.52
CA SER A 216 12.98 1.36 -5.49
C SER A 216 12.48 1.62 -4.08
N VAL A 217 11.84 2.79 -3.91
CA VAL A 217 11.13 3.18 -2.68
C VAL A 217 9.74 3.63 -3.10
N LEU A 218 8.70 2.91 -2.66
CA LEU A 218 7.34 3.02 -3.17
C LEU A 218 6.33 3.21 -2.02
N ALA A 219 5.46 4.19 -2.16
CA ALA A 219 4.31 4.42 -1.27
C ALA A 219 3.10 4.80 -2.13
N GLN A 220 2.78 3.95 -3.10
CA GLN A 220 1.71 4.18 -4.07
C GLN A 220 0.37 3.66 -3.53
N GLY A 221 -0.72 4.28 -3.93
CA GLY A 221 -2.05 3.70 -3.75
C GLY A 221 -2.26 2.53 -4.71
N GLY A 222 -3.14 1.62 -4.35
CA GLY A 222 -3.64 0.59 -5.23
C GLY A 222 -4.69 1.13 -6.20
N SER A 223 -4.88 0.43 -7.30
CA SER A 223 -5.92 0.73 -8.29
C SER A 223 -7.30 0.32 -7.78
N GLY A 224 -8.36 0.94 -8.28
CA GLY A 224 -9.70 0.39 -8.13
C GLY A 224 -9.82 -0.95 -8.87
N GLY A 225 -10.71 -1.80 -8.40
CA GLY A 225 -11.04 -3.04 -9.11
C GLY A 225 -11.89 -2.77 -10.34
N ASP A 226 -11.64 -3.51 -11.40
CA ASP A 226 -12.46 -3.42 -12.63
C ASP A 226 -13.90 -3.83 -12.37
N GLY A 227 -14.86 -3.18 -13.02
CA GLY A 227 -16.24 -3.66 -13.04
C GLY A 227 -16.34 -5.02 -13.77
N ALA A 228 -17.22 -5.89 -13.33
CA ALA A 228 -17.47 -7.13 -14.05
C ALA A 228 -18.40 -6.88 -15.27
N ASP A 229 -18.02 -7.47 -16.39
CA ASP A 229 -18.87 -7.48 -17.58
C ASP A 229 -20.18 -8.25 -17.29
N GLY A 230 -21.31 -7.69 -17.73
CA GLY A 230 -22.58 -8.41 -17.75
C GLY A 230 -22.54 -9.53 -18.79
N ASP A 231 -23.01 -10.75 -18.43
CA ASP A 231 -23.20 -11.81 -19.42
C ASP A 231 -24.39 -11.48 -20.33
N CYS A 232 -24.12 -11.37 -21.62
CA CYS A 232 -25.19 -11.32 -22.60
C CYS A 232 -25.75 -12.72 -22.81
N LEU A 233 -27.01 -12.94 -22.54
CA LEU A 233 -27.66 -14.20 -22.95
C LEU A 233 -27.55 -14.35 -24.48
N PRO A 234 -27.18 -15.53 -25.00
CA PRO A 234 -27.14 -15.76 -26.43
C PRO A 234 -28.48 -15.37 -27.08
N GLY A 235 -28.44 -14.39 -28.00
CA GLY A 235 -29.61 -13.91 -28.72
C GLY A 235 -30.32 -12.69 -28.14
N THR A 236 -29.86 -12.10 -27.05
CA THR A 236 -30.33 -10.79 -26.58
C THR A 236 -29.25 -9.71 -26.84
N PRO A 237 -29.64 -8.52 -27.36
CA PRO A 237 -28.68 -7.42 -27.46
C PRO A 237 -28.20 -7.02 -26.06
N CYS A 238 -26.89 -6.94 -25.87
CA CYS A 238 -26.31 -6.41 -24.65
C CYS A 238 -26.72 -4.94 -24.50
N LEU A 239 -27.65 -4.68 -23.63
CA LEU A 239 -28.01 -3.32 -23.25
C LEU A 239 -27.07 -2.87 -22.13
N PHE A 240 -26.00 -2.16 -22.56
CA PHE A 240 -25.07 -1.36 -21.76
C PHE A 240 -24.12 -2.10 -20.81
N MET A 241 -22.89 -2.20 -21.27
CA MET A 241 -21.72 -2.27 -20.40
C MET A 241 -21.55 -0.89 -19.73
N TYR A 242 -21.69 -0.82 -18.42
CA TYR A 242 -21.05 0.25 -17.68
C TYR A 242 -19.62 -0.23 -17.41
N ASP A 243 -18.68 0.33 -18.15
CA ASP A 243 -17.26 0.27 -17.81
C ASP A 243 -17.14 0.87 -16.40
N GLY A 244 -16.72 0.08 -15.42
CA GLY A 244 -16.41 0.58 -14.10
C GLY A 244 -15.27 1.58 -14.28
N GLY A 245 -15.47 2.84 -13.85
CA GLY A 245 -14.51 3.90 -14.06
C GLY A 245 -13.12 3.52 -13.48
N ASP A 246 -12.09 3.76 -14.29
CA ASP A 246 -10.67 3.75 -13.93
C ASP A 246 -10.36 4.76 -12.81
#